data_c91896b92e2aaaa018f61b9f4d43e2ca
#
_entry.id   c91896b92e2aaaa018f61b9f4d43e2ca
#
_cell.length_a   1.000
_cell.length_b   1.000
_cell.length_c   1.000
_cell.angle_alpha   90.00
_cell.angle_beta   90.00
_cell.angle_gamma   90.00
#
_symmetry.space_group_name_H-M   'P 1'
#
loop_
_entity.id
_entity.type
_entity.pdbx_description
1 polymer ?
#
loop_
_entity_poly.entity_id
_entity_poly.type
_entity_poly.pdbx_seq_one_letter_code
_entity_poly.pdbx_strand_id
1 'polypeptide(L)'
;GFIAENDSLIEFDFDAYHLRLIADLVDYDFGKDSVHQHLADFYGSTYEESKQISFKLLYGGITKEIREKVPFFNKVHNYINKKWSEINTHNLVYTDIYRRKLLFKNYEDLNRNKVFNYLIQAYETESNIKKILLIQDYLLGKKTKLVLYGYDSFLFDFSNQDGVETLREIKSILEENKHYTKSKMGLNYGEMKNITKRL
;
A
#
# COMPACT_ATOMS: atom_id res chain seq x y z
N GLY A 1 -1.52 -25.65 -3.45
CA GLY A 1 -1.86 -24.31 -3.90
C GLY A 1 -3.32 -23.99 -3.62
N PHE A 2 -3.71 -22.73 -3.65
CA PHE A 2 -5.12 -22.35 -3.54
C PHE A 2 -5.87 -22.72 -4.81
N ILE A 3 -7.04 -23.36 -4.64
CA ILE A 3 -7.98 -23.72 -5.69
C ILE A 3 -9.32 -23.11 -5.30
N ALA A 4 -10.09 -22.61 -6.27
CA ALA A 4 -11.42 -22.07 -6.02
C ALA A 4 -12.36 -23.15 -5.47
N GLU A 5 -13.08 -22.86 -4.39
CA GLU A 5 -14.19 -23.64 -3.88
C GLU A 5 -15.50 -23.23 -4.57
N ASN A 6 -15.63 -21.94 -4.91
CA ASN A 6 -16.70 -21.39 -5.72
C ASN A 6 -16.35 -21.47 -7.22
N ASP A 7 -16.59 -20.39 -7.98
CA ASP A 7 -16.41 -20.38 -9.43
C ASP A 7 -14.99 -19.98 -9.88
N SER A 8 -14.30 -19.12 -9.11
CA SER A 8 -12.96 -18.67 -9.46
C SER A 8 -12.24 -17.95 -8.31
N LEU A 9 -10.91 -17.95 -8.34
CA LEU A 9 -10.10 -17.08 -7.52
C LEU A 9 -9.92 -15.72 -8.23
N ILE A 10 -10.04 -14.64 -7.46
CA ILE A 10 -9.77 -13.26 -7.90
C ILE A 10 -8.71 -12.66 -6.99
N GLU A 11 -7.60 -12.22 -7.56
CA GLU A 11 -6.57 -11.46 -6.85
C GLU A 11 -6.63 -9.98 -7.23
N PHE A 12 -6.60 -9.11 -6.22
CA PHE A 12 -6.33 -7.69 -6.36
C PHE A 12 -4.95 -7.41 -5.76
N ASP A 13 -4.04 -6.93 -6.57
CA ASP A 13 -2.64 -6.64 -6.23
C ASP A 13 -2.40 -5.13 -6.41
N PHE A 14 -1.99 -4.43 -5.34
CA PHE A 14 -1.79 -2.98 -5.38
C PHE A 14 -0.59 -2.58 -6.22
N ASP A 15 -0.76 -1.58 -7.05
CA ASP A 15 0.32 -0.99 -7.85
C ASP A 15 1.13 0.03 -7.04
N ALA A 16 2.42 -0.27 -6.81
CA ALA A 16 3.35 0.57 -6.06
C ALA A 16 2.82 0.98 -4.67
N TYR A 17 2.23 0.04 -3.93
CA TYR A 17 1.42 0.30 -2.73
C TYR A 17 2.14 1.16 -1.68
N HIS A 18 3.36 0.81 -1.27
CA HIS A 18 4.11 1.59 -0.29
C HIS A 18 4.31 3.04 -0.71
N LEU A 19 4.61 3.30 -1.99
CA LEU A 19 4.78 4.68 -2.48
C LEU A 19 3.47 5.45 -2.44
N ARG A 20 2.34 4.81 -2.75
CA ARG A 20 1.01 5.44 -2.66
C ARG A 20 0.58 5.69 -1.22
N LEU A 21 0.84 4.75 -0.30
CA LEU A 21 0.61 4.96 1.14
C LEU A 21 1.44 6.12 1.70
N ILE A 22 2.70 6.21 1.30
CA ILE A 22 3.57 7.34 1.70
C ILE A 22 3.05 8.64 1.10
N ALA A 23 2.58 8.62 -0.14
CA ALA A 23 1.98 9.79 -0.79
C ALA A 23 0.76 10.31 -0.02
N ASP A 24 -0.11 9.42 0.48
CA ASP A 24 -1.21 9.81 1.37
C ASP A 24 -0.70 10.52 2.63
N LEU A 25 0.30 9.94 3.31
CA LEU A 25 0.85 10.51 4.55
C LEU A 25 1.43 11.91 4.36
N VAL A 26 1.92 12.21 3.16
CA VAL A 26 2.60 13.48 2.87
C VAL A 26 1.79 14.41 1.96
N ASP A 27 0.53 14.06 1.70
CA ASP A 27 -0.37 14.81 0.81
C ASP A 27 0.28 15.08 -0.56
N TYR A 28 0.70 13.99 -1.23
CA TYR A 28 1.26 14.02 -2.58
C TYR A 28 0.43 13.15 -3.51
N ASP A 29 0.11 13.64 -4.71
CA ASP A 29 -0.67 12.91 -5.71
C ASP A 29 0.20 12.51 -6.89
N PHE A 30 0.39 11.19 -7.07
CA PHE A 30 1.03 10.63 -8.26
C PHE A 30 0.10 10.54 -9.48
N GLY A 31 -1.19 10.82 -9.30
CA GLY A 31 -2.19 10.62 -10.35
C GLY A 31 -2.49 9.14 -10.62
N LYS A 32 -3.06 8.88 -11.80
CA LYS A 32 -3.42 7.51 -12.25
C LYS A 32 -2.28 6.77 -12.93
N ASP A 33 -1.24 7.47 -13.31
CA ASP A 33 -0.11 6.90 -14.04
C ASP A 33 0.77 6.03 -13.13
N SER A 34 1.67 5.29 -13.75
CA SER A 34 2.63 4.47 -13.01
C SER A 34 3.52 5.33 -12.12
N VAL A 35 3.49 5.08 -10.80
CA VAL A 35 4.33 5.77 -9.82
C VAL A 35 5.81 5.65 -10.17
N HIS A 36 6.24 4.47 -10.58
CA HIS A 36 7.64 4.24 -10.92
C HIS A 36 8.06 4.94 -12.21
N GLN A 37 7.15 5.08 -13.19
CA GLN A 37 7.43 5.88 -14.40
C GLN A 37 7.52 7.36 -14.05
N HIS A 38 6.59 7.88 -13.26
CA HIS A 38 6.62 9.26 -12.78
C HIS A 38 7.96 9.60 -12.07
N LEU A 39 8.43 8.69 -11.21
CA LEU A 39 9.71 8.88 -10.51
C LEU A 39 10.92 8.69 -11.45
N ALA A 40 10.84 7.76 -12.42
CA ALA A 40 11.88 7.56 -13.43
C ALA A 40 12.16 8.83 -14.24
N ASP A 41 11.10 9.57 -14.60
CA ASP A 41 11.21 10.82 -15.34
C ASP A 41 11.99 11.88 -14.53
N PHE A 42 11.78 11.94 -13.21
CA PHE A 42 12.57 12.81 -12.32
C PHE A 42 14.01 12.35 -12.15
N TYR A 43 14.25 11.04 -12.10
CA TYR A 43 15.61 10.50 -11.92
C TYR A 43 16.41 10.55 -13.22
N GLY A 44 15.77 10.62 -14.38
CA GLY A 44 16.40 10.39 -15.68
C GLY A 44 16.84 8.94 -15.84
N SER A 45 16.04 7.99 -15.36
CA SER A 45 16.35 6.56 -15.32
C SER A 45 15.24 5.72 -15.97
N THR A 46 15.48 4.43 -16.11
CA THR A 46 14.46 3.48 -16.58
C THR A 46 13.46 3.16 -15.46
N TYR A 47 12.31 2.59 -15.85
CA TYR A 47 11.30 2.12 -14.91
C TYR A 47 11.83 1.13 -13.86
N GLU A 48 12.67 0.17 -14.26
CA GLU A 48 13.23 -0.82 -13.34
C GLU A 48 14.27 -0.21 -12.39
N GLU A 49 15.10 0.70 -12.88
CA GLU A 49 16.05 1.44 -12.05
C GLU A 49 15.32 2.35 -11.05
N SER A 50 14.22 2.98 -11.47
CA SER A 50 13.39 3.81 -10.59
C SER A 50 12.87 3.04 -9.38
N LYS A 51 12.45 1.79 -9.54
CA LYS A 51 12.06 0.93 -8.40
C LYS A 51 13.19 0.79 -7.39
N GLN A 52 14.38 0.42 -7.86
CA GLN A 52 15.55 0.22 -6.99
C GLN A 52 15.97 1.51 -6.29
N ILE A 53 16.00 2.63 -7.03
CA ILE A 53 16.33 3.95 -6.48
C ILE A 53 15.33 4.35 -5.41
N SER A 54 14.03 4.21 -5.68
CA SER A 54 12.98 4.59 -4.74
C SER A 54 13.05 3.79 -3.44
N PHE A 55 13.24 2.48 -3.51
CA PHE A 55 13.43 1.64 -2.31
C PHE A 55 14.68 2.04 -1.54
N LYS A 56 15.81 2.25 -2.22
CA LYS A 56 17.05 2.69 -1.57
C LYS A 56 16.87 4.03 -0.86
N LEU A 57 16.17 4.98 -1.45
CA LEU A 57 15.92 6.30 -0.84
C LEU A 57 14.98 6.21 0.37
N LEU A 58 13.91 5.43 0.28
CA LEU A 58 12.95 5.29 1.38
C LEU A 58 13.57 4.63 2.61
N TYR A 59 14.37 3.59 2.41
CA TYR A 59 14.92 2.79 3.52
C TYR A 59 16.36 3.16 3.89
N GLY A 60 17.13 3.69 2.96
CA GLY A 60 18.53 4.09 3.18
C GLY A 60 18.75 5.57 3.52
N GLY A 61 17.74 6.40 3.27
CA GLY A 61 17.77 7.83 3.53
C GLY A 61 17.74 8.70 2.28
N ILE A 62 17.06 9.83 2.39
CA ILE A 62 16.81 10.78 1.30
C ILE A 62 17.90 11.85 1.27
N THR A 63 18.68 11.89 0.19
CA THR A 63 19.76 12.87 0.03
C THR A 63 19.21 14.29 -0.24
N LYS A 64 20.06 15.32 -0.01
CA LYS A 64 19.69 16.72 -0.28
C LYS A 64 19.35 16.92 -1.76
N GLU A 65 20.18 16.38 -2.66
CA GLU A 65 19.99 16.48 -4.11
C GLU A 65 18.62 15.94 -4.57
N ILE A 66 18.22 14.78 -4.08
CA ILE A 66 16.93 14.17 -4.42
C ILE A 66 15.77 15.01 -3.89
N ARG A 67 15.87 15.59 -2.70
CA ARG A 67 14.82 16.46 -2.15
C ARG A 67 14.60 17.71 -3.00
N GLU A 68 15.67 18.27 -3.54
CA GLU A 68 15.61 19.46 -4.39
C GLU A 68 15.02 19.14 -5.78
N LYS A 69 15.27 17.92 -6.28
CA LYS A 69 14.82 17.45 -7.60
C LYS A 69 13.40 16.90 -7.61
N VAL A 70 13.00 16.19 -6.55
CA VAL A 70 11.76 15.41 -6.51
C VAL A 70 10.87 15.88 -5.37
N PRO A 71 9.80 16.64 -5.64
CA PRO A 71 8.93 17.22 -4.61
C PRO A 71 8.35 16.19 -3.62
N PHE A 72 8.04 15.00 -4.08
CA PHE A 72 7.62 13.88 -3.24
C PHE A 72 8.60 13.61 -2.09
N PHE A 73 9.88 13.42 -2.41
CA PHE A 73 10.90 13.13 -1.37
C PHE A 73 11.17 14.30 -0.43
N ASN A 74 10.95 15.54 -0.87
CA ASN A 74 11.02 16.67 0.04
C ASN A 74 9.89 16.61 1.10
N LYS A 75 8.66 16.31 0.67
CA LYS A 75 7.53 16.11 1.58
C LYS A 75 7.78 14.94 2.54
N VAL A 76 8.27 13.79 2.05
CA VAL A 76 8.64 12.63 2.87
C VAL A 76 9.69 13.00 3.91
N HIS A 77 10.74 13.72 3.53
CA HIS A 77 11.77 14.16 4.46
C HIS A 77 11.21 15.05 5.59
N ASN A 78 10.31 15.97 5.24
CA ASN A 78 9.68 16.85 6.22
C ASN A 78 8.79 16.06 7.19
N TYR A 79 8.03 15.08 6.69
CA TYR A 79 7.25 14.17 7.52
C TYR A 79 8.15 13.39 8.51
N ILE A 80 9.23 12.79 8.03
CA ILE A 80 10.20 12.06 8.86
C ILE A 80 10.75 12.96 9.97
N ASN A 81 11.16 14.18 9.63
CA ASN A 81 11.71 15.12 10.61
C ASN A 81 10.68 15.54 11.67
N LYS A 82 9.42 15.76 11.26
CA LYS A 82 8.34 16.06 12.19
C LYS A 82 8.14 14.91 13.18
N LYS A 83 7.99 13.68 12.70
CA LYS A 83 7.82 12.48 13.56
C LYS A 83 9.03 12.22 14.45
N TRP A 84 10.22 12.44 13.94
CA TRP A 84 11.46 12.34 14.74
C TRP A 84 11.52 13.38 15.87
N SER A 85 11.08 14.60 15.62
CA SER A 85 10.95 15.63 16.65
C SER A 85 9.95 15.25 17.73
N GLU A 86 8.79 14.69 17.36
CA GLU A 86 7.79 14.18 18.32
C GLU A 86 8.39 13.13 19.27
N ILE A 87 9.19 12.18 18.70
CA ILE A 87 9.84 11.13 19.49
C ILE A 87 10.89 11.70 20.43
N ASN A 88 11.73 12.60 19.95
CA ASN A 88 12.78 13.23 20.79
C ASN A 88 12.19 14.03 21.96
N THR A 89 10.99 14.59 21.78
CA THR A 89 10.31 15.36 22.83
C THR A 89 9.54 14.46 23.81
N HIS A 90 8.90 13.40 23.32
CA HIS A 90 7.93 12.63 24.10
C HIS A 90 8.29 11.15 24.28
N ASN A 91 9.35 10.65 23.68
CA ASN A 91 9.71 9.21 23.59
C ASN A 91 8.61 8.32 23.00
N LEU A 92 7.70 8.89 22.25
CA LEU A 92 6.58 8.19 21.63
C LEU A 92 6.12 8.93 20.37
N VAL A 93 5.39 8.20 19.53
CA VAL A 93 4.65 8.76 18.39
C VAL A 93 3.33 7.99 18.25
N TYR A 94 2.34 8.62 17.64
CA TYR A 94 1.06 7.98 17.33
C TYR A 94 1.00 7.62 15.84
N THR A 95 0.43 6.44 15.55
CA THR A 95 0.09 6.07 14.18
C THR A 95 -0.98 7.00 13.60
N ASP A 96 -1.03 7.10 12.28
CA ASP A 96 -1.84 8.15 11.65
C ASP A 96 -3.34 7.77 11.51
N ILE A 97 -3.70 6.48 11.39
CA ILE A 97 -5.11 6.04 11.24
C ILE A 97 -5.76 5.79 12.61
N TYR A 98 -5.29 4.77 13.34
CA TYR A 98 -5.92 4.36 14.61
C TYR A 98 -5.31 5.01 15.84
N ARG A 99 -4.37 5.93 15.67
CA ARG A 99 -3.72 6.65 16.77
C ARG A 99 -3.13 5.73 17.85
N ARG A 100 -2.63 4.56 17.42
CA ARG A 100 -1.93 3.63 18.31
C ARG A 100 -0.63 4.27 18.79
N LYS A 101 -0.36 4.10 20.06
CA LYS A 101 0.83 4.62 20.71
C LYS A 101 2.03 3.71 20.43
N LEU A 102 3.06 4.22 19.77
CA LEU A 102 4.34 3.56 19.58
C LEU A 102 5.35 4.15 20.59
N LEU A 103 5.88 3.31 21.48
CA LEU A 103 6.85 3.68 22.51
C LEU A 103 8.26 3.26 22.08
N PHE A 104 9.20 4.19 22.12
CA PHE A 104 10.58 3.94 21.71
C PHE A 104 11.60 4.04 22.86
N LYS A 105 11.13 4.11 24.12
CA LYS A 105 11.96 4.29 25.32
C LYS A 105 13.07 3.24 25.47
N ASN A 106 12.84 2.02 25.00
CA ASN A 106 13.77 0.89 25.18
C ASN A 106 14.45 0.44 23.86
N TYR A 107 14.37 1.25 22.80
CA TYR A 107 14.99 0.93 21.52
C TYR A 107 16.41 1.47 21.49
N GLU A 108 17.39 0.56 21.47
CA GLU A 108 18.77 0.89 21.16
C GLU A 108 18.93 1.18 19.66
N ASP A 109 19.86 2.06 19.30
CA ASP A 109 20.16 2.45 17.90
C ASP A 109 18.96 2.96 17.09
N LEU A 110 17.99 3.60 17.75
CA LEU A 110 16.87 4.22 17.06
C LEU A 110 17.37 5.37 16.18
N ASN A 111 16.94 5.39 14.92
CA ASN A 111 17.22 6.47 13.99
C ASN A 111 16.00 6.82 13.14
N ARG A 112 16.07 7.93 12.41
CA ARG A 112 14.94 8.45 11.61
C ARG A 112 14.41 7.44 10.60
N ASN A 113 15.29 6.69 9.94
CA ASN A 113 14.88 5.70 8.93
C ASN A 113 14.16 4.51 9.57
N LYS A 114 14.63 4.00 10.71
CA LYS A 114 13.97 2.93 11.46
C LYS A 114 12.57 3.36 11.91
N VAL A 115 12.43 4.57 12.47
CA VAL A 115 11.13 5.12 12.86
C VAL A 115 10.20 5.25 11.67
N PHE A 116 10.69 5.78 10.55
CA PHE A 116 9.89 5.89 9.35
C PHE A 116 9.40 4.52 8.85
N ASN A 117 10.25 3.51 8.85
CA ASN A 117 9.88 2.15 8.48
C ASN A 117 8.78 1.58 9.39
N TYR A 118 8.86 1.76 10.70
CA TYR A 118 7.81 1.33 11.63
C TYR A 118 6.48 2.06 11.38
N LEU A 119 6.53 3.36 11.10
CA LEU A 119 5.33 4.15 10.81
C LEU A 119 4.67 3.72 9.50
N ILE A 120 5.45 3.46 8.44
CA ILE A 120 4.91 2.99 7.16
C ILE A 120 4.30 1.59 7.29
N GLN A 121 4.96 0.66 7.97
CA GLN A 121 4.41 -0.68 8.23
C GLN A 121 3.14 -0.62 9.07
N ALA A 122 3.09 0.27 10.07
CA ALA A 122 1.89 0.49 10.87
C ALA A 122 0.76 1.08 10.01
N TYR A 123 1.06 2.06 9.16
CA TYR A 123 0.09 2.69 8.27
C TYR A 123 -0.47 1.70 7.25
N GLU A 124 0.38 0.87 6.62
CA GLU A 124 -0.03 -0.21 5.73
C GLU A 124 -0.98 -1.19 6.43
N THR A 125 -0.58 -1.69 7.59
CA THR A 125 -1.38 -2.63 8.38
C THR A 125 -2.73 -2.03 8.77
N GLU A 126 -2.76 -0.80 9.25
CA GLU A 126 -3.98 -0.11 9.65
C GLU A 126 -4.90 0.20 8.47
N SER A 127 -4.34 0.61 7.33
CA SER A 127 -5.07 0.82 6.08
C SER A 127 -5.72 -0.48 5.59
N ASN A 128 -4.97 -1.58 5.60
CA ASN A 128 -5.47 -2.88 5.19
C ASN A 128 -6.54 -3.44 6.13
N ILE A 129 -6.37 -3.31 7.45
CA ILE A 129 -7.39 -3.71 8.42
C ILE A 129 -8.70 -2.94 8.17
N LYS A 130 -8.64 -1.62 7.95
CA LYS A 130 -9.82 -0.82 7.60
C LYS A 130 -10.52 -1.38 6.36
N LYS A 131 -9.77 -1.67 5.28
CA LYS A 131 -10.32 -2.24 4.05
C LYS A 131 -10.92 -3.63 4.27
N ILE A 132 -10.24 -4.50 5.03
CA ILE A 132 -10.72 -5.85 5.37
C ILE A 132 -12.07 -5.77 6.08
N LEU A 133 -12.21 -4.90 7.08
CA LEU A 133 -13.46 -4.74 7.83
C LEU A 133 -14.60 -4.28 6.92
N LEU A 134 -14.38 -3.31 6.04
CA LEU A 134 -15.38 -2.85 5.07
C LEU A 134 -15.76 -3.95 4.08
N ILE A 135 -14.79 -4.71 3.57
CA ILE A 135 -15.03 -5.83 2.66
C ILE A 135 -15.79 -6.95 3.35
N GLN A 136 -15.44 -7.31 4.59
CA GLN A 136 -16.14 -8.35 5.35
C GLN A 136 -17.60 -7.95 5.61
N ASP A 137 -17.85 -6.70 5.98
CA ASP A 137 -19.20 -6.18 6.17
C ASP A 137 -20.01 -6.24 4.84
N TYR A 138 -19.42 -5.80 3.75
CA TYR A 138 -20.06 -5.87 2.41
C TYR A 138 -20.35 -7.30 1.96
N LEU A 139 -19.50 -8.26 2.31
CA LEU A 139 -19.65 -9.67 1.92
C LEU A 139 -20.64 -10.46 2.82
N LEU A 140 -21.23 -9.84 3.85
CA LEU A 140 -22.24 -10.50 4.68
C LEU A 140 -23.41 -10.99 3.82
N GLY A 141 -23.72 -12.30 3.92
CA GLY A 141 -24.78 -12.94 3.14
C GLY A 141 -24.42 -13.30 1.70
N LYS A 142 -23.21 -13.00 1.24
CA LYS A 142 -22.70 -13.41 -0.08
C LYS A 142 -21.94 -14.74 0.01
N LYS A 143 -21.75 -15.41 -1.14
CA LYS A 143 -20.93 -16.63 -1.25
C LYS A 143 -19.45 -16.33 -1.47
N THR A 144 -19.14 -15.21 -2.07
CA THR A 144 -17.78 -14.71 -2.27
C THR A 144 -17.10 -14.49 -0.91
N LYS A 145 -15.85 -14.93 -0.77
CA LYS A 145 -15.10 -14.87 0.49
C LYS A 145 -13.71 -14.27 0.26
N LEU A 146 -13.22 -13.47 1.21
CA LEU A 146 -11.80 -13.15 1.31
C LEU A 146 -11.07 -14.37 1.88
N VAL A 147 -10.12 -14.95 1.12
CA VAL A 147 -9.42 -16.18 1.51
C VAL A 147 -7.96 -15.97 1.88
N LEU A 148 -7.34 -14.90 1.39
CA LEU A 148 -5.97 -14.57 1.73
C LEU A 148 -5.75 -13.06 1.67
N TYR A 149 -5.02 -12.56 2.65
CA TYR A 149 -4.43 -11.24 2.68
C TYR A 149 -2.91 -11.36 2.69
N GLY A 150 -2.24 -10.78 1.70
CA GLY A 150 -0.79 -10.81 1.51
C GLY A 150 -0.20 -9.41 1.43
N TYR A 151 -0.30 -8.61 2.51
CA TYR A 151 0.20 -7.23 2.61
C TYR A 151 -0.25 -6.30 1.47
N ASP A 152 0.27 -6.47 0.26
CA ASP A 152 -0.03 -5.69 -0.95
C ASP A 152 -1.04 -6.38 -1.89
N SER A 153 -1.61 -7.52 -1.50
CA SER A 153 -2.60 -8.24 -2.30
C SER A 153 -3.74 -8.85 -1.48
N PHE A 154 -4.88 -9.03 -2.13
CA PHE A 154 -6.09 -9.64 -1.57
C PHE A 154 -6.61 -10.71 -2.52
N LEU A 155 -6.76 -11.93 -2.02
CA LEU A 155 -7.29 -13.06 -2.78
C LEU A 155 -8.70 -13.40 -2.31
N PHE A 156 -9.61 -13.49 -3.26
CA PHE A 156 -11.01 -13.84 -3.03
C PHE A 156 -11.37 -15.15 -3.74
N ASP A 157 -12.19 -15.96 -3.09
CA ASP A 157 -12.91 -17.07 -3.71
C ASP A 157 -14.29 -16.54 -4.16
N PHE A 158 -14.42 -16.26 -5.45
CA PHE A 158 -15.55 -15.55 -6.04
C PHE A 158 -16.64 -16.50 -6.51
N SER A 159 -17.90 -16.17 -6.17
CA SER A 159 -19.08 -16.85 -6.70
C SER A 159 -19.80 -15.99 -7.76
N ASN A 160 -20.06 -16.57 -8.93
CA ASN A 160 -20.83 -15.95 -9.99
C ASN A 160 -22.27 -15.56 -9.55
N GLN A 161 -22.80 -16.21 -8.51
CA GLN A 161 -24.11 -15.89 -7.96
C GLN A 161 -24.17 -14.49 -7.34
N ASP A 162 -23.04 -13.97 -6.85
CA ASP A 162 -22.97 -12.63 -6.28
C ASP A 162 -22.84 -11.54 -7.35
N GLY A 163 -22.54 -11.90 -8.59
CA GLY A 163 -22.43 -11.00 -9.73
C GLY A 163 -21.16 -10.17 -9.78
N VAL A 164 -20.83 -9.67 -10.97
CA VAL A 164 -19.60 -8.88 -11.21
C VAL A 164 -19.56 -7.56 -10.42
N GLU A 165 -20.72 -7.03 -10.04
CA GLU A 165 -20.79 -5.81 -9.20
C GLU A 165 -20.14 -6.03 -7.83
N THR A 166 -20.15 -7.25 -7.32
CA THR A 166 -19.43 -7.59 -6.08
C THR A 166 -17.92 -7.36 -6.23
N LEU A 167 -17.35 -7.73 -7.39
CA LEU A 167 -15.92 -7.46 -7.65
C LEU A 167 -15.61 -5.97 -7.82
N ARG A 168 -16.52 -5.22 -8.44
CA ARG A 168 -16.38 -3.77 -8.60
C ARG A 168 -16.44 -3.04 -7.27
N GLU A 169 -17.33 -3.45 -6.39
CA GLU A 169 -17.42 -2.87 -5.04
C GLU A 169 -16.19 -3.20 -4.20
N ILE A 170 -15.73 -4.46 -4.20
CA ILE A 170 -14.46 -4.85 -3.55
C ILE A 170 -13.31 -3.99 -4.07
N LYS A 171 -13.21 -3.84 -5.40
CA LYS A 171 -12.19 -3.00 -6.03
C LYS A 171 -12.30 -1.54 -5.58
N SER A 172 -13.50 -0.99 -5.53
CA SER A 172 -13.75 0.39 -5.06
C SER A 172 -13.28 0.59 -3.62
N ILE A 173 -13.57 -0.36 -2.71
CA ILE A 173 -13.09 -0.32 -1.32
C ILE A 173 -11.56 -0.38 -1.26
N LEU A 174 -10.94 -1.29 -2.05
CA LEU A 174 -9.49 -1.43 -2.09
C LEU A 174 -8.79 -0.19 -2.65
N GLU A 175 -9.37 0.45 -3.67
CA GLU A 175 -8.80 1.61 -4.35
C GLU A 175 -9.14 2.96 -3.69
N GLU A 176 -9.71 2.94 -2.47
CA GLU A 176 -9.85 4.15 -1.65
C GLU A 176 -8.50 4.90 -1.61
N ASN A 177 -8.53 6.24 -1.70
CA ASN A 177 -7.35 7.10 -1.73
C ASN A 177 -6.41 6.85 -2.93
N LYS A 178 -6.95 6.41 -4.07
CA LYS A 178 -6.17 6.17 -5.30
C LYS A 178 -5.09 5.07 -5.15
N HIS A 179 -5.34 4.09 -4.28
CA HIS A 179 -4.51 2.90 -4.17
C HIS A 179 -4.86 1.89 -5.25
N TYR A 180 -4.52 2.18 -6.49
CA TYR A 180 -4.93 1.38 -7.65
C TYR A 180 -4.45 -0.07 -7.58
N THR A 181 -5.28 -0.99 -8.10
CA THR A 181 -5.02 -2.43 -8.14
C THR A 181 -4.94 -2.98 -9.56
N LYS A 182 -4.14 -4.02 -9.71
CA LYS A 182 -4.19 -4.95 -10.86
C LYS A 182 -4.98 -6.17 -10.44
N SER A 183 -5.85 -6.65 -11.32
CA SER A 183 -6.74 -7.77 -11.02
C SER A 183 -6.40 -8.97 -11.88
N LYS A 184 -6.36 -10.15 -11.26
CA LYS A 184 -6.15 -11.44 -11.93
C LYS A 184 -7.26 -12.40 -11.54
N MET A 185 -7.57 -13.37 -12.43
CA MET A 185 -8.61 -14.39 -12.24
C MET A 185 -8.13 -15.75 -12.72
N GLY A 186 -8.47 -16.81 -12.01
CA GLY A 186 -8.19 -18.19 -12.39
C GLY A 186 -8.92 -19.20 -11.52
N LEU A 187 -8.88 -20.47 -11.92
CA LEU A 187 -9.43 -21.59 -11.12
C LEU A 187 -8.47 -22.00 -10.00
N ASN A 188 -7.19 -21.75 -10.20
CA ASN A 188 -6.14 -21.95 -9.20
C ASN A 188 -5.17 -20.77 -9.22
N TYR A 189 -4.43 -20.57 -8.11
CA TYR A 189 -3.55 -19.42 -7.93
C TYR A 189 -2.36 -19.39 -8.90
N GLY A 190 -1.91 -20.55 -9.38
CA GLY A 190 -0.76 -20.66 -10.30
C GLY A 190 -1.07 -20.29 -11.75
N GLU A 191 -2.36 -20.22 -12.13
CA GLU A 191 -2.80 -20.05 -13.52
C GLU A 191 -3.73 -18.84 -13.73
N MET A 192 -3.51 -17.79 -12.94
CA MET A 192 -4.34 -16.59 -13.00
C MET A 192 -4.00 -15.70 -14.20
N LYS A 193 -5.03 -15.19 -14.87
CA LYS A 193 -4.93 -14.28 -16.02
C LYS A 193 -5.34 -12.86 -15.63
N ASN A 194 -4.65 -11.87 -16.19
CA ASN A 194 -4.96 -10.45 -15.95
C ASN A 194 -6.35 -10.07 -16.50
N ILE A 195 -7.17 -9.49 -15.65
CA ILE A 195 -8.52 -8.99 -15.96
C ILE A 195 -8.72 -7.51 -15.59
N THR A 196 -7.65 -6.78 -15.27
CA THR A 196 -7.71 -5.39 -14.78
C THR A 196 -8.56 -4.48 -15.67
N LYS A 197 -8.52 -4.67 -17.00
CA LYS A 197 -9.31 -3.87 -17.95
C LYS A 197 -10.80 -4.26 -18.02
N ARG A 198 -11.21 -5.34 -17.34
CA ARG A 198 -12.60 -5.84 -17.36
C ARG A 198 -13.39 -5.42 -16.11
N LEU A 199 -12.71 -4.97 -15.09
CA LEU A 199 -13.24 -4.45 -13.82
C LEU A 199 -13.05 -2.93 -13.72
#